data_9903cdd8c97c7943c847ed0dcdc4a539
#
_entry.id   9903cdd8c97c7943c847ed0dcdc4a539
#
_cell.length_a   1.000
_cell.length_b   1.000
_cell.length_c   1.000
_cell.angle_alpha   90.00
_cell.angle_beta   90.00
_cell.angle_gamma   90.00
#
_symmetry.space_group_name_H-M   'P 1'
#
loop_
_entity.id
_entity.type
_entity.pdbx_description
1 polymer ?
#
loop_
_entity_poly.entity_id
_entity_poly.type
_entity_poly.pdbx_seq_one_letter_code
_entity_poly.pdbx_strand_id
1 'polypeptide(L)'
;MSPFAPIDSRLAPPPDPARVGWLGDGTYAHRGLHGGGRIENSTSAFAAAIERGLGIECDVQRSRDGQAMVFHDWELDRLTGESGPLKARDAAELARITLAGSDDTIGTLRELLAQIAGKVPLLIEIKSKREVRYAPLCLAVRRAIEGYRGPVAAMSFDPRVVRWFERNAPHVVRGLVVTEEGRRTLSGRIRRHLWLWQAKPEFLAYDIRDLPSGFATSQRARGLPLLTWTVRSAELLERARQCADAPIAEGPGVE
;
A
#
# COMPACT_ATOMS: atom_id res chain seq x y z
N MET A 1 22.62 -1.39 -17.83
CA MET A 1 21.50 -2.35 -17.63
C MET A 1 21.88 -3.33 -16.52
N SER A 2 20.90 -3.75 -15.70
CA SER A 2 21.14 -4.74 -14.64
C SER A 2 21.49 -6.10 -15.24
N PRO A 3 22.49 -6.84 -14.71
CA PRO A 3 22.80 -8.19 -15.18
C PRO A 3 21.64 -9.17 -14.97
N PHE A 4 20.69 -8.84 -14.11
CA PHE A 4 19.50 -9.64 -13.85
C PHE A 4 18.32 -9.33 -14.80
N ALA A 5 18.41 -8.29 -15.65
CA ALA A 5 17.29 -7.85 -16.49
C ALA A 5 16.66 -8.97 -17.36
N PRO A 6 17.42 -9.88 -18.01
CA PRO A 6 16.82 -10.98 -18.76
C PRO A 6 16.06 -11.98 -17.89
N ILE A 7 16.58 -12.26 -16.69
CA ILE A 7 15.95 -13.18 -15.73
C ILE A 7 14.69 -12.52 -15.16
N ASP A 8 14.77 -11.25 -14.77
CA ASP A 8 13.65 -10.46 -14.29
C ASP A 8 12.50 -10.46 -15.31
N SER A 9 12.80 -10.22 -16.60
CA SER A 9 11.79 -10.21 -17.66
C SER A 9 11.10 -11.56 -17.86
N ARG A 10 11.80 -12.66 -17.61
CA ARG A 10 11.25 -14.01 -17.75
C ARG A 10 10.43 -14.42 -16.52
N LEU A 11 10.92 -14.15 -15.30
CA LEU A 11 10.34 -14.65 -14.06
C LEU A 11 9.29 -13.71 -13.45
N ALA A 12 9.39 -12.40 -13.71
CA ALA A 12 8.45 -11.37 -13.35
C ALA A 12 8.26 -10.41 -14.54
N PRO A 13 7.51 -10.82 -15.57
CA PRO A 13 7.28 -10.00 -16.75
C PRO A 13 6.58 -8.68 -16.38
N PRO A 14 6.80 -7.61 -17.16
CA PRO A 14 6.07 -6.36 -16.97
C PRO A 14 4.56 -6.58 -17.17
N PRO A 15 3.71 -5.81 -16.49
CA PRO A 15 2.27 -5.86 -16.65
C PRO A 15 1.83 -5.28 -18.02
N ASP A 16 0.58 -5.53 -18.38
CA ASP A 16 -0.09 -4.79 -19.45
C ASP A 16 -0.21 -3.31 -19.05
N PRO A 17 0.33 -2.36 -19.83
CA PRO A 17 0.24 -0.94 -19.55
C PRO A 17 -1.20 -0.42 -19.38
N ALA A 18 -2.16 -0.96 -20.17
CA ALA A 18 -3.56 -0.58 -20.07
C ALA A 18 -4.17 -0.90 -18.69
N ARG A 19 -3.64 -1.92 -18.02
CA ARG A 19 -4.10 -2.36 -16.71
C ARG A 19 -3.59 -1.51 -15.55
N VAL A 20 -2.40 -0.92 -15.71
CA VAL A 20 -1.66 -0.26 -14.61
C VAL A 20 -1.40 1.23 -14.85
N GLY A 21 -1.81 1.77 -16.01
CA GLY A 21 -1.55 3.17 -16.38
C GLY A 21 -2.06 4.17 -15.34
N TRP A 22 -3.22 3.90 -14.73
CA TRP A 22 -3.83 4.75 -13.70
C TRP A 22 -2.96 4.93 -12.43
N LEU A 23 -1.98 4.06 -12.20
CA LEU A 23 -1.08 4.18 -11.04
C LEU A 23 -0.22 5.44 -11.07
N GLY A 24 0.08 5.97 -12.26
CA GLY A 24 0.91 7.16 -12.47
C GLY A 24 0.13 8.48 -12.58
N ASP A 25 -1.21 8.46 -12.50
CA ASP A 25 -2.04 9.61 -12.84
C ASP A 25 -2.08 10.72 -11.75
N GLY A 26 -1.47 10.50 -10.58
CA GLY A 26 -1.51 11.51 -9.53
C GLY A 26 -0.78 11.16 -8.24
N THR A 27 -1.03 11.96 -7.21
CA THR A 27 -0.50 11.76 -5.87
C THR A 27 -1.46 10.92 -5.04
N TYR A 28 -0.91 9.99 -4.25
CA TYR A 28 -1.65 9.22 -3.26
C TYR A 28 -1.43 9.80 -1.86
N ALA A 29 -2.52 10.12 -1.18
CA ALA A 29 -2.46 10.53 0.23
C ALA A 29 -2.17 9.30 1.10
N HIS A 30 -0.99 9.26 1.72
CA HIS A 30 -0.54 8.20 2.62
C HIS A 30 -1.45 8.12 3.84
N ARG A 31 -2.16 7.01 4.02
CA ARG A 31 -3.18 6.81 5.07
C ARG A 31 -4.29 7.87 5.04
N GLY A 32 -4.65 8.36 3.84
CA GLY A 32 -5.54 9.50 3.68
C GLY A 32 -4.86 10.86 3.88
N LEU A 33 -5.58 11.95 3.62
CA LEU A 33 -5.07 13.32 3.83
C LEU A 33 -5.22 13.70 5.30
N HIS A 34 -4.40 13.08 6.14
CA HIS A 34 -4.35 13.30 7.59
C HIS A 34 -3.56 14.55 7.96
N GLY A 35 -3.66 14.99 9.23
CA GLY A 35 -3.13 16.25 9.74
C GLY A 35 -4.23 17.31 9.89
N GLY A 36 -3.93 18.42 10.57
CA GLY A 36 -4.91 19.46 10.84
C GLY A 36 -6.14 18.95 11.64
N GLY A 37 -5.92 18.03 12.57
CA GLY A 37 -6.97 17.41 13.40
C GLY A 37 -7.54 16.10 12.84
N ARG A 38 -7.23 15.70 11.61
CA ARG A 38 -7.62 14.40 11.02
C ARG A 38 -6.56 13.36 11.33
N ILE A 39 -6.99 12.20 11.79
CA ILE A 39 -6.10 11.07 12.12
C ILE A 39 -5.83 10.21 10.87
N GLU A 40 -4.66 9.60 10.78
CA GLU A 40 -4.31 8.65 9.73
C GLU A 40 -5.30 7.48 9.67
N ASN A 41 -5.56 6.95 8.47
CA ASN A 41 -6.48 5.83 8.26
C ASN A 41 -7.92 6.06 8.78
N SER A 42 -8.36 7.32 8.84
CA SER A 42 -9.69 7.70 9.35
C SER A 42 -10.65 8.11 8.24
N THR A 43 -11.94 8.04 8.52
CA THR A 43 -13.01 8.45 7.60
C THR A 43 -12.86 9.91 7.18
N SER A 44 -12.50 10.81 8.10
CA SER A 44 -12.29 12.24 7.81
C SER A 44 -11.05 12.49 6.93
N ALA A 45 -9.95 11.73 7.16
CA ALA A 45 -8.76 11.84 6.31
C ALA A 45 -9.01 11.34 4.88
N PHE A 46 -9.81 10.29 4.74
CA PHE A 46 -10.21 9.78 3.43
C PHE A 46 -11.18 10.73 2.71
N ALA A 47 -12.14 11.32 3.42
CA ALA A 47 -13.03 12.33 2.86
C ALA A 47 -12.24 13.52 2.30
N ALA A 48 -11.27 14.04 3.05
CA ALA A 48 -10.41 15.13 2.61
C ALA A 48 -9.56 14.77 1.38
N ALA A 49 -9.07 13.53 1.27
CA ALA A 49 -8.35 13.06 0.08
C ALA A 49 -9.28 13.01 -1.15
N ILE A 50 -10.50 12.48 -0.98
CA ILE A 50 -11.52 12.39 -2.04
C ILE A 50 -11.91 13.80 -2.53
N GLU A 51 -12.12 14.74 -1.61
CA GLU A 51 -12.49 16.13 -1.94
C GLU A 51 -11.42 16.82 -2.79
N ARG A 52 -10.14 16.52 -2.53
CA ARG A 52 -9.01 17.05 -3.32
C ARG A 52 -8.68 16.22 -4.58
N GLY A 53 -9.44 15.17 -4.87
CA GLY A 53 -9.18 14.30 -6.02
C GLY A 53 -7.87 13.50 -5.91
N LEU A 54 -7.33 13.32 -4.68
CA LEU A 54 -6.11 12.55 -4.46
C LEU A 54 -6.42 11.06 -4.41
N GLY A 55 -5.52 10.25 -4.95
CA GLY A 55 -5.51 8.82 -4.66
C GLY A 55 -5.35 8.59 -3.15
N ILE A 56 -5.76 7.43 -2.68
CA ILE A 56 -5.65 7.06 -1.27
C ILE A 56 -4.74 5.85 -1.15
N GLU A 57 -3.86 5.89 -0.16
CA GLU A 57 -3.19 4.69 0.35
C GLU A 57 -3.72 4.42 1.76
N CYS A 58 -3.97 3.15 2.09
CA CYS A 58 -4.39 2.72 3.42
C CYS A 58 -3.76 1.39 3.84
N ASP A 59 -3.63 1.21 5.15
CA ASP A 59 -3.15 -0.03 5.75
C ASP A 59 -4.30 -0.92 6.20
N VAL A 60 -4.21 -2.24 5.97
CA VAL A 60 -5.22 -3.17 6.46
C VAL A 60 -4.62 -4.28 7.31
N GLN A 61 -5.36 -4.62 8.36
CA GLN A 61 -5.10 -5.73 9.27
C GLN A 61 -6.37 -6.56 9.49
N ARG A 62 -6.21 -7.74 10.08
CA ARG A 62 -7.32 -8.65 10.31
C ARG A 62 -7.80 -8.57 11.75
N SER A 63 -9.12 -8.35 11.96
CA SER A 63 -9.80 -8.53 13.24
C SER A 63 -9.84 -10.00 13.67
N ARG A 64 -10.22 -10.26 14.93
CA ARG A 64 -10.40 -11.62 15.47
C ARG A 64 -11.41 -12.44 14.66
N ASP A 65 -12.54 -11.85 14.30
CA ASP A 65 -13.62 -12.45 13.51
C ASP A 65 -13.38 -12.43 11.99
N GLY A 66 -12.20 -11.92 11.54
CA GLY A 66 -11.73 -12.10 10.17
C GLY A 66 -12.06 -10.99 9.19
N GLN A 67 -12.51 -9.81 9.63
CA GLN A 67 -12.72 -8.66 8.78
C GLN A 67 -11.39 -7.94 8.45
N ALA A 68 -11.32 -7.27 7.30
CA ALA A 68 -10.22 -6.37 6.96
C ALA A 68 -10.49 -4.99 7.58
N MET A 69 -9.76 -4.65 8.63
CA MET A 69 -9.85 -3.37 9.34
C MET A 69 -8.80 -2.40 8.82
N VAL A 70 -9.15 -1.14 8.69
CA VAL A 70 -8.23 -0.08 8.22
C VAL A 70 -7.50 0.50 9.40
N PHE A 71 -6.24 0.09 9.61
CA PHE A 71 -5.42 0.51 10.74
C PHE A 71 -3.95 0.10 10.53
N HIS A 72 -3.01 0.98 10.87
CA HIS A 72 -1.57 0.74 10.60
C HIS A 72 -0.91 -0.13 11.67
N ASP A 73 -1.04 0.22 12.94
CA ASP A 73 -0.26 -0.38 14.03
C ASP A 73 -0.79 -1.76 14.42
N TRP A 74 0.09 -2.62 14.92
CA TRP A 74 -0.32 -3.93 15.42
C TRP A 74 -1.08 -3.85 16.74
N GLU A 75 -0.79 -2.80 17.51
CA GLU A 75 -1.38 -2.50 18.82
C GLU A 75 -2.22 -1.22 18.71
N LEU A 76 -3.25 -1.11 19.54
CA LEU A 76 -4.18 0.03 19.55
C LEU A 76 -3.61 1.29 20.21
N ASP A 77 -2.59 1.13 21.02
CA ASP A 77 -2.07 2.07 22.03
C ASP A 77 -1.74 3.47 21.47
N ARG A 78 -1.15 3.59 20.28
CA ARG A 78 -0.68 4.88 19.76
C ARG A 78 -1.82 5.79 19.28
N LEU A 79 -2.85 5.21 18.67
CA LEU A 79 -3.88 5.96 17.95
C LEU A 79 -5.24 5.92 18.64
N THR A 80 -5.35 5.24 19.78
CA THR A 80 -6.62 5.12 20.50
C THR A 80 -6.41 5.25 22.02
N GLY A 81 -7.49 5.30 22.78
CA GLY A 81 -7.45 5.20 24.24
C GLY A 81 -7.40 3.76 24.77
N GLU A 82 -7.35 2.77 23.86
CA GLU A 82 -7.35 1.35 24.18
C GLU A 82 -5.95 0.76 24.05
N SER A 83 -5.70 -0.39 24.67
CA SER A 83 -4.42 -1.09 24.63
C SER A 83 -4.56 -2.51 24.07
N GLY A 84 -3.44 -3.03 23.57
CA GLY A 84 -3.29 -4.41 23.11
C GLY A 84 -3.54 -4.60 21.62
N PRO A 85 -3.40 -5.86 21.14
CA PRO A 85 -3.37 -6.13 19.70
C PRO A 85 -4.74 -6.00 19.05
N LEU A 86 -4.78 -5.27 17.91
CA LEU A 86 -6.00 -5.12 17.10
C LEU A 86 -6.65 -6.48 16.79
N LYS A 87 -5.85 -7.48 16.44
CA LYS A 87 -6.32 -8.83 16.09
C LYS A 87 -7.03 -9.59 17.23
N ALA A 88 -6.98 -9.09 18.46
CA ALA A 88 -7.66 -9.70 19.61
C ALA A 88 -9.11 -9.22 19.76
N ARG A 89 -9.54 -8.24 18.97
CA ARG A 89 -10.89 -7.64 19.00
C ARG A 89 -11.67 -8.03 17.74
N ASP A 90 -12.99 -8.15 17.87
CA ASP A 90 -13.89 -8.32 16.73
C ASP A 90 -14.11 -6.98 16.01
N ALA A 91 -14.50 -7.03 14.74
CA ALA A 91 -14.74 -5.83 13.94
C ALA A 91 -15.77 -4.89 14.59
N ALA A 92 -16.83 -5.43 15.18
CA ALA A 92 -17.85 -4.64 15.87
C ALA A 92 -17.34 -3.96 17.16
N GLU A 93 -16.34 -4.55 17.84
CA GLU A 93 -15.65 -3.92 18.97
C GLU A 93 -14.75 -2.79 18.47
N LEU A 94 -13.95 -3.04 17.43
CA LEU A 94 -13.05 -2.06 16.82
C LEU A 94 -13.79 -0.85 16.26
N ALA A 95 -14.95 -1.03 15.65
CA ALA A 95 -15.77 0.04 15.09
C ALA A 95 -16.35 1.01 16.17
N ARG A 96 -16.22 0.69 17.44
CA ARG A 96 -16.62 1.56 18.58
C ARG A 96 -15.44 2.29 19.21
N ILE A 97 -14.22 1.92 18.82
CA ILE A 97 -13.00 2.55 19.36
C ILE A 97 -12.73 3.82 18.57
N THR A 98 -12.77 4.96 19.28
CA THR A 98 -12.44 6.26 18.69
C THR A 98 -10.94 6.42 18.50
N LEU A 99 -10.58 7.04 17.39
CA LEU A 99 -9.19 7.47 17.15
C LEU A 99 -8.90 8.72 17.98
N ALA A 100 -7.81 8.70 18.74
CA ALA A 100 -7.48 9.71 19.72
C ALA A 100 -7.49 11.14 19.15
N GLY A 101 -8.26 12.04 19.77
CA GLY A 101 -8.38 13.44 19.35
C GLY A 101 -9.35 13.68 18.19
N SER A 102 -10.18 12.70 17.84
CA SER A 102 -11.21 12.84 16.79
C SER A 102 -12.50 12.09 17.16
N ASP A 103 -13.56 12.31 16.36
CA ASP A 103 -14.80 11.53 16.42
C ASP A 103 -14.78 10.30 15.50
N ASP A 104 -13.70 10.13 14.72
CA ASP A 104 -13.52 8.98 13.85
C ASP A 104 -13.28 7.69 14.65
N THR A 105 -13.71 6.56 14.09
CA THR A 105 -13.46 5.22 14.65
C THR A 105 -12.66 4.35 13.70
N ILE A 106 -12.22 3.17 14.16
CA ILE A 106 -11.53 2.21 13.33
C ILE A 106 -12.54 1.58 12.36
N GLY A 107 -12.43 1.92 11.08
CA GLY A 107 -13.33 1.44 10.02
C GLY A 107 -12.87 0.13 9.37
N THR A 108 -13.77 -0.48 8.62
CA THR A 108 -13.50 -1.62 7.75
C THR A 108 -13.08 -1.17 6.35
N LEU A 109 -12.35 -2.04 5.63
CA LEU A 109 -12.04 -1.79 4.21
C LEU A 109 -13.31 -1.67 3.36
N ARG A 110 -14.40 -2.36 3.72
CA ARG A 110 -15.68 -2.28 3.00
C ARG A 110 -16.31 -0.90 3.13
N GLU A 111 -16.28 -0.29 4.30
CA GLU A 111 -16.76 1.07 4.54
C GLU A 111 -15.93 2.09 3.76
N LEU A 112 -14.59 1.96 3.76
CA LEU A 112 -13.72 2.81 2.96
C LEU A 112 -14.03 2.70 1.46
N LEU A 113 -14.18 1.49 0.92
CA LEU A 113 -14.54 1.28 -0.49
C LEU A 113 -15.90 1.91 -0.84
N ALA A 114 -16.89 1.82 0.07
CA ALA A 114 -18.18 2.47 -0.08
C ALA A 114 -18.07 4.01 -0.07
N GLN A 115 -17.22 4.56 0.79
CA GLN A 115 -16.95 6.01 0.86
C GLN A 115 -16.27 6.52 -0.41
N ILE A 116 -15.26 5.81 -0.91
CA ILE A 116 -14.56 6.20 -2.15
C ILE A 116 -15.50 6.09 -3.36
N ALA A 117 -16.31 5.04 -3.45
CA ALA A 117 -17.28 4.81 -4.51
C ALA A 117 -16.71 4.99 -5.94
N GLY A 118 -15.45 4.62 -6.15
CA GLY A 118 -14.76 4.72 -7.44
C GLY A 118 -14.27 6.12 -7.82
N LYS A 119 -14.42 7.14 -6.98
CA LYS A 119 -14.08 8.55 -7.29
C LYS A 119 -12.58 8.79 -7.41
N VAL A 120 -11.76 8.09 -6.62
CA VAL A 120 -10.30 8.20 -6.62
C VAL A 120 -9.68 6.79 -6.54
N PRO A 121 -8.44 6.61 -7.00
CA PRO A 121 -7.75 5.32 -6.90
C PRO A 121 -7.37 4.97 -5.46
N LEU A 122 -7.37 3.66 -5.14
CA LEU A 122 -7.03 3.14 -3.83
C LEU A 122 -5.87 2.14 -3.89
N LEU A 123 -4.84 2.36 -3.07
CA LEU A 123 -3.76 1.42 -2.77
C LEU A 123 -4.00 0.83 -1.37
N ILE A 124 -4.05 -0.49 -1.27
CA ILE A 124 -4.30 -1.21 -0.01
C ILE A 124 -3.02 -1.92 0.40
N GLU A 125 -2.32 -1.42 1.44
CA GLU A 125 -1.21 -2.15 2.03
C GLU A 125 -1.73 -3.26 2.96
N ILE A 126 -1.43 -4.50 2.61
CA ILE A 126 -1.77 -5.66 3.41
C ILE A 126 -0.64 -5.94 4.39
N LYS A 127 -0.89 -5.68 5.68
CA LYS A 127 0.09 -5.88 6.75
C LYS A 127 0.36 -7.38 6.95
N SER A 128 1.63 -7.76 6.98
CA SER A 128 2.05 -9.15 7.20
C SER A 128 3.26 -9.21 8.13
N LYS A 129 3.27 -10.18 9.03
CA LYS A 129 4.43 -10.60 9.82
C LYS A 129 4.78 -12.05 9.50
N ARG A 130 6.06 -12.44 9.68
CA ARG A 130 6.52 -13.81 9.37
C ARG A 130 5.74 -14.88 10.12
N GLU A 131 5.37 -14.59 11.37
CA GLU A 131 4.69 -15.50 12.30
C GLU A 131 3.17 -15.55 12.10
N VAL A 132 2.62 -14.66 11.27
CA VAL A 132 1.16 -14.56 11.06
C VAL A 132 0.77 -15.16 9.71
N ARG A 133 -0.31 -15.93 9.70
CA ARG A 133 -0.92 -16.43 8.47
C ARG A 133 -1.49 -15.27 7.65
N TYR A 134 -0.90 -14.98 6.51
CA TYR A 134 -1.32 -13.87 5.62
C TYR A 134 -2.58 -14.20 4.80
N ALA A 135 -2.78 -15.46 4.41
CA ALA A 135 -3.86 -15.86 3.50
C ALA A 135 -5.28 -15.51 3.99
N PRO A 136 -5.64 -15.60 5.30
CA PRO A 136 -6.94 -15.15 5.76
C PRO A 136 -7.20 -13.65 5.57
N LEU A 137 -6.19 -12.79 5.76
CA LEU A 137 -6.32 -11.35 5.49
C LEU A 137 -6.44 -11.08 3.99
N CYS A 138 -5.64 -11.75 3.15
CA CYS A 138 -5.76 -11.64 1.69
C CYS A 138 -7.18 -12.03 1.21
N LEU A 139 -7.77 -13.08 1.79
CA LEU A 139 -9.13 -13.49 1.49
C LEU A 139 -10.17 -12.44 1.94
N ALA A 140 -9.99 -11.85 3.13
CA ALA A 140 -10.86 -10.79 3.62
C ALA A 140 -10.81 -9.55 2.71
N VAL A 141 -9.61 -9.12 2.30
CA VAL A 141 -9.43 -8.02 1.34
C VAL A 141 -10.06 -8.33 -0.01
N ARG A 142 -9.81 -9.53 -0.57
CA ARG A 142 -10.45 -9.95 -1.83
C ARG A 142 -11.97 -9.87 -1.75
N ARG A 143 -12.58 -10.37 -0.66
CA ARG A 143 -14.03 -10.31 -0.44
C ARG A 143 -14.56 -8.88 -0.28
N ALA A 144 -13.77 -7.99 0.31
CA ALA A 144 -14.16 -6.58 0.43
C ALA A 144 -14.17 -5.87 -0.94
N ILE A 145 -13.21 -6.19 -1.81
CA ILE A 145 -13.10 -5.62 -3.16
C ILE A 145 -14.13 -6.19 -4.13
N GLU A 146 -14.71 -7.37 -3.84
CA GLU A 146 -15.66 -8.04 -4.74
C GLU A 146 -16.86 -7.13 -5.07
N GLY A 147 -17.06 -6.87 -6.37
CA GLY A 147 -18.10 -5.95 -6.85
C GLY A 147 -17.74 -4.47 -6.83
N TYR A 148 -16.58 -4.08 -6.29
CA TYR A 148 -16.12 -2.69 -6.33
C TYR A 148 -15.77 -2.26 -7.75
N ARG A 149 -16.23 -1.08 -8.14
CA ARG A 149 -16.00 -0.48 -9.47
C ARG A 149 -15.16 0.79 -9.33
N GLY A 150 -13.86 0.64 -9.30
CA GLY A 150 -12.92 1.75 -9.23
C GLY A 150 -11.48 1.23 -9.32
N PRO A 151 -10.51 2.10 -9.62
CA PRO A 151 -9.10 1.71 -9.61
C PRO A 151 -8.69 1.28 -8.21
N VAL A 152 -8.25 0.03 -8.05
CA VAL A 152 -7.81 -0.52 -6.77
C VAL A 152 -6.63 -1.47 -6.96
N ALA A 153 -5.64 -1.36 -6.08
CA ALA A 153 -4.50 -2.27 -6.03
C ALA A 153 -4.23 -2.74 -4.60
N ALA A 154 -3.78 -3.98 -4.47
CA ALA A 154 -3.28 -4.54 -3.22
C ALA A 154 -1.75 -4.56 -3.23
N MET A 155 -1.10 -4.13 -2.15
CA MET A 155 0.36 -4.17 -2.04
C MET A 155 0.81 -4.68 -0.67
N SER A 156 2.06 -5.13 -0.58
CA SER A 156 2.64 -5.59 0.69
C SER A 156 4.17 -5.64 0.61
N PHE A 157 4.82 -5.51 1.76
CA PHE A 157 6.24 -5.86 1.95
C PHE A 157 6.51 -7.36 1.84
N ASP A 158 5.47 -8.19 2.01
CA ASP A 158 5.62 -9.64 1.97
C ASP A 158 5.36 -10.18 0.55
N PRO A 159 6.38 -10.69 -0.14
CA PRO A 159 6.21 -11.23 -1.50
C PRO A 159 5.22 -12.40 -1.57
N ARG A 160 4.95 -13.10 -0.43
CA ARG A 160 3.97 -14.19 -0.35
C ARG A 160 2.54 -13.67 -0.48
N VAL A 161 2.25 -12.48 0.07
CA VAL A 161 0.96 -11.77 -0.06
C VAL A 161 0.73 -11.40 -1.53
N VAL A 162 1.70 -10.77 -2.16
CA VAL A 162 1.61 -10.37 -3.57
C VAL A 162 1.41 -11.58 -4.48
N ARG A 163 2.15 -12.67 -4.22
CA ARG A 163 1.99 -13.96 -4.92
C ARG A 163 0.63 -14.59 -4.69
N TRP A 164 0.03 -14.41 -3.51
CA TRP A 164 -1.31 -14.91 -3.24
C TRP A 164 -2.35 -14.24 -4.16
N PHE A 165 -2.27 -12.91 -4.35
CA PHE A 165 -3.15 -12.18 -5.26
C PHE A 165 -2.94 -12.60 -6.71
N GLU A 166 -1.71 -12.81 -7.14
CA GLU A 166 -1.43 -13.32 -8.50
C GLU A 166 -2.18 -14.64 -8.78
N ARG A 167 -2.27 -15.52 -7.78
CA ARG A 167 -2.89 -16.84 -7.94
C ARG A 167 -4.40 -16.86 -7.69
N ASN A 168 -4.91 -16.07 -6.76
CA ASN A 168 -6.27 -16.19 -6.24
C ASN A 168 -7.19 -15.02 -6.61
N ALA A 169 -6.62 -13.90 -7.07
CA ALA A 169 -7.34 -12.71 -7.48
C ALA A 169 -6.58 -11.97 -8.61
N PRO A 170 -6.32 -12.61 -9.76
CA PRO A 170 -5.48 -12.06 -10.83
C PRO A 170 -6.06 -10.78 -11.45
N HIS A 171 -7.33 -10.49 -11.24
CA HIS A 171 -7.98 -9.24 -11.67
C HIS A 171 -7.60 -8.04 -10.80
N VAL A 172 -7.12 -8.23 -9.56
CA VAL A 172 -6.65 -7.16 -8.69
C VAL A 172 -5.20 -6.82 -9.04
N VAL A 173 -4.92 -5.55 -9.30
CA VAL A 173 -3.56 -5.04 -9.51
C VAL A 173 -2.76 -5.22 -8.21
N ARG A 174 -1.52 -5.69 -8.31
CA ARG A 174 -0.72 -6.05 -7.14
C ARG A 174 0.67 -5.44 -7.15
N GLY A 175 1.09 -4.89 -6.02
CA GLY A 175 2.37 -4.23 -5.81
C GLY A 175 3.27 -4.90 -4.78
N LEU A 176 4.57 -4.79 -4.99
CA LEU A 176 5.56 -5.15 -3.99
C LEU A 176 6.12 -3.86 -3.36
N VAL A 177 5.95 -3.75 -2.04
CA VAL A 177 6.55 -2.65 -1.27
C VAL A 177 8.00 -3.00 -0.95
N VAL A 178 8.93 -2.08 -1.21
CA VAL A 178 10.37 -2.34 -1.13
C VAL A 178 11.08 -1.23 -0.36
N THR A 179 11.98 -1.63 0.55
CA THR A 179 12.99 -0.77 1.15
C THR A 179 14.36 -1.45 1.10
N GLU A 180 15.43 -0.68 0.97
CA GLU A 180 16.81 -1.14 1.07
C GLU A 180 17.41 -0.95 2.46
N GLU A 181 16.64 -0.41 3.39
CA GLU A 181 17.09 -0.17 4.77
C GLU A 181 17.66 -1.43 5.40
N GLY A 182 18.88 -1.33 5.94
CA GLY A 182 19.62 -2.46 6.49
C GLY A 182 20.01 -3.56 5.48
N ARG A 183 19.81 -3.34 4.16
CA ARG A 183 19.99 -4.36 3.10
C ARG A 183 20.70 -3.85 1.85
N ARG A 184 21.55 -2.82 1.98
CA ARG A 184 22.37 -2.26 0.87
C ARG A 184 23.61 -3.12 0.56
N THR A 185 23.57 -4.41 0.87
CA THR A 185 24.61 -5.42 0.64
C THR A 185 24.36 -6.21 -0.64
N LEU A 186 25.36 -6.98 -1.12
CA LEU A 186 25.18 -7.88 -2.27
C LEU A 186 24.06 -8.90 -2.02
N SER A 187 23.99 -9.49 -0.83
CA SER A 187 22.92 -10.41 -0.45
C SER A 187 21.54 -9.75 -0.45
N GLY A 188 21.44 -8.48 -0.03
CA GLY A 188 20.23 -7.69 -0.11
C GLY A 188 19.80 -7.43 -1.56
N ARG A 189 20.75 -7.16 -2.46
CA ARG A 189 20.47 -7.01 -3.91
C ARG A 189 19.90 -8.29 -4.50
N ILE A 190 20.54 -9.44 -4.25
CA ILE A 190 20.04 -10.74 -4.73
C ILE A 190 18.63 -11.02 -4.16
N ARG A 191 18.42 -10.74 -2.86
CA ARG A 191 17.11 -10.93 -2.20
C ARG A 191 16.00 -10.11 -2.86
N ARG A 192 16.25 -8.87 -3.29
CA ARG A 192 15.25 -8.05 -4.01
C ARG A 192 14.81 -8.72 -5.32
N HIS A 193 15.72 -9.31 -6.10
CA HIS A 193 15.38 -10.07 -7.29
C HIS A 193 14.59 -11.34 -6.94
N LEU A 194 15.00 -12.09 -5.92
CA LEU A 194 14.25 -13.28 -5.45
C LEU A 194 12.82 -12.92 -5.04
N TRP A 195 12.64 -11.79 -4.34
CA TRP A 195 11.31 -11.32 -3.95
C TRP A 195 10.48 -10.86 -5.15
N LEU A 196 11.09 -10.17 -6.10
CA LEU A 196 10.45 -9.80 -7.37
C LEU A 196 9.93 -11.05 -8.11
N TRP A 197 10.77 -12.08 -8.26
CA TRP A 197 10.42 -13.32 -8.95
C TRP A 197 9.34 -14.12 -8.20
N GLN A 198 9.41 -14.15 -6.89
CA GLN A 198 8.39 -14.78 -6.05
C GLN A 198 7.06 -14.03 -6.12
N ALA A 199 7.07 -12.73 -5.99
CA ALA A 199 5.89 -11.87 -5.93
C ALA A 199 5.19 -11.73 -7.28
N LYS A 200 5.93 -11.60 -8.38
CA LYS A 200 5.43 -11.22 -9.72
C LYS A 200 4.51 -10.00 -9.65
N PRO A 201 5.02 -8.88 -9.14
CA PRO A 201 4.22 -7.68 -8.97
C PRO A 201 3.92 -7.02 -10.31
N GLU A 202 2.87 -6.21 -10.36
CA GLU A 202 2.52 -5.35 -11.49
C GLU A 202 2.98 -3.91 -11.28
N PHE A 203 3.42 -3.53 -10.08
CA PHE A 203 4.11 -2.27 -9.76
C PHE A 203 5.00 -2.45 -8.52
N LEU A 204 5.89 -1.49 -8.31
CA LEU A 204 6.69 -1.37 -7.11
C LEU A 204 6.28 -0.11 -6.33
N ALA A 205 6.20 -0.20 -5.00
CA ALA A 205 6.15 0.95 -4.10
C ALA A 205 7.48 1.02 -3.33
N TYR A 206 8.33 1.96 -3.69
CA TYR A 206 9.73 2.01 -3.25
C TYR A 206 9.96 3.11 -2.23
N ASP A 207 10.78 2.84 -1.22
CA ASP A 207 11.15 3.85 -0.21
C ASP A 207 11.90 5.01 -0.88
N ILE A 208 11.43 6.24 -0.71
CA ILE A 208 12.04 7.44 -1.29
C ILE A 208 13.46 7.68 -0.80
N ARG A 209 13.81 7.20 0.41
CA ARG A 209 15.14 7.30 0.99
C ARG A 209 16.19 6.45 0.24
N ASP A 210 15.70 5.47 -0.50
CA ASP A 210 16.52 4.56 -1.31
C ASP A 210 16.61 4.98 -2.78
N LEU A 211 15.90 6.03 -3.20
CA LEU A 211 15.96 6.55 -4.56
C LEU A 211 17.00 7.67 -4.71
N PRO A 212 17.75 7.68 -5.84
CA PRO A 212 17.71 6.73 -6.96
C PRO A 212 18.34 5.38 -6.63
N SER A 213 17.71 4.27 -7.06
CA SER A 213 18.20 2.91 -6.91
C SER A 213 18.37 2.24 -8.28
N GLY A 214 19.52 1.61 -8.50
CA GLY A 214 19.76 0.86 -9.74
C GLY A 214 18.78 -0.29 -9.96
N PHE A 215 18.27 -0.93 -8.88
CA PHE A 215 17.21 -1.92 -8.96
C PHE A 215 15.90 -1.28 -9.42
N ALA A 216 15.43 -0.23 -8.72
CA ALA A 216 14.19 0.46 -9.05
C ALA A 216 14.20 1.01 -10.49
N THR A 217 15.27 1.71 -10.89
CA THR A 217 15.46 2.23 -12.25
C THR A 217 15.41 1.12 -13.29
N SER A 218 16.05 -0.03 -13.02
CA SER A 218 16.03 -1.17 -13.95
C SER A 218 14.63 -1.77 -14.11
N GLN A 219 13.84 -1.82 -13.04
CA GLN A 219 12.48 -2.34 -13.10
C GLN A 219 11.54 -1.37 -13.82
N ARG A 220 11.65 -0.07 -13.53
CA ARG A 220 10.88 0.99 -14.23
C ARG A 220 11.17 0.99 -15.73
N ALA A 221 12.44 0.88 -16.13
CA ALA A 221 12.85 0.80 -17.52
C ALA A 221 12.30 -0.45 -18.27
N ARG A 222 11.90 -1.50 -17.53
CA ARG A 222 11.24 -2.69 -18.08
C ARG A 222 9.71 -2.55 -18.16
N GLY A 223 9.14 -1.42 -17.72
CA GLY A 223 7.70 -1.15 -17.75
C GLY A 223 6.95 -1.53 -16.47
N LEU A 224 7.63 -1.74 -15.32
CA LEU A 224 6.94 -1.79 -14.03
C LEU A 224 6.74 -0.37 -13.52
N PRO A 225 5.49 0.11 -13.30
CA PRO A 225 5.25 1.37 -12.62
C PRO A 225 5.96 1.41 -11.27
N LEU A 226 6.57 2.55 -10.97
CA LEU A 226 7.31 2.79 -9.74
C LEU A 226 6.65 3.90 -8.93
N LEU A 227 5.94 3.54 -7.87
CA LEU A 227 5.46 4.47 -6.87
C LEU A 227 6.53 4.65 -5.78
N THR A 228 6.49 5.77 -5.04
CA THR A 228 7.45 5.98 -3.96
C THR A 228 6.80 6.53 -2.69
N TRP A 229 7.27 6.05 -1.53
CA TRP A 229 6.77 6.35 -0.18
C TRP A 229 7.92 6.60 0.81
N THR A 230 7.79 7.34 1.90
CA THR A 230 6.72 8.29 2.11
C THR A 230 7.28 9.68 1.82
N VAL A 231 6.66 10.40 0.92
CA VAL A 231 7.09 11.75 0.51
C VAL A 231 6.51 12.75 1.51
N ARG A 232 7.40 13.45 2.28
CA ARG A 232 7.04 14.31 3.42
C ARG A 232 7.47 15.75 3.27
N SER A 233 8.10 16.13 2.14
CA SER A 233 8.58 17.48 1.91
C SER A 233 8.60 17.80 0.42
N ALA A 234 8.64 19.10 0.08
CA ALA A 234 8.78 19.57 -1.29
C ALA A 234 10.08 19.04 -1.96
N GLU A 235 11.17 18.92 -1.20
CA GLU A 235 12.43 18.34 -1.69
C GLU A 235 12.28 16.86 -2.06
N LEU A 236 11.60 16.07 -1.20
CA LEU A 236 11.32 14.67 -1.50
C LEU A 236 10.33 14.52 -2.65
N LEU A 237 9.38 15.45 -2.80
CA LEU A 237 8.45 15.48 -3.93
C LEU A 237 9.18 15.71 -5.25
N GLU A 238 10.15 16.62 -5.27
CA GLU A 238 10.96 16.82 -6.47
C GLU A 238 11.80 15.58 -6.82
N ARG A 239 12.38 14.91 -5.82
CA ARG A 239 13.05 13.63 -6.02
C ARG A 239 12.10 12.55 -6.54
N ALA A 240 10.88 12.49 -6.03
CA ALA A 240 9.86 11.56 -6.50
C ALA A 240 9.52 11.78 -7.97
N ARG A 241 9.32 13.04 -8.39
CA ARG A 241 9.06 13.40 -9.80
C ARG A 241 10.16 12.93 -10.75
N GLN A 242 11.43 12.98 -10.31
CA GLN A 242 12.58 12.55 -11.11
C GLN A 242 12.72 11.03 -11.17
N CYS A 243 12.41 10.33 -10.08
CA CYS A 243 12.76 8.93 -9.90
C CYS A 243 11.59 7.94 -9.97
N ALA A 244 10.35 8.40 -9.83
CA ALA A 244 9.16 7.55 -9.75
C ALA A 244 8.05 8.03 -10.71
N ASP A 245 6.96 7.27 -10.80
CA ASP A 245 5.79 7.59 -11.62
C ASP A 245 4.70 8.29 -10.80
N ALA A 246 4.58 7.96 -9.50
CA ALA A 246 3.69 8.65 -8.58
C ALA A 246 4.21 8.63 -7.13
N PRO A 247 3.99 9.70 -6.34
CA PRO A 247 4.30 9.75 -4.93
C PRO A 247 3.14 9.22 -4.08
N ILE A 248 3.48 8.52 -3.00
CA ILE A 248 2.62 8.29 -1.84
C ILE A 248 3.13 9.26 -0.76
N ALA A 249 2.32 10.28 -0.44
CA ALA A 249 2.77 11.49 0.25
C ALA A 249 1.91 11.84 1.46
N GLU A 250 2.49 12.59 2.40
CA GLU A 250 1.79 13.16 3.55
C GLU A 250 2.34 14.54 3.90
N GLY A 251 1.55 15.35 4.61
CA GLY A 251 1.94 16.69 5.02
C GLY A 251 2.40 17.55 3.85
N PRO A 252 3.53 18.28 3.97
CA PRO A 252 4.07 19.13 2.89
C PRO A 252 4.49 18.40 1.61
N GLY A 253 4.49 17.08 1.61
CA GLY A 253 4.78 16.28 0.41
C GLY A 253 3.59 16.10 -0.54
N VAL A 254 2.39 16.51 -0.12
CA VAL A 254 1.16 16.41 -0.93
C VAL A 254 0.96 17.62 -1.84
N GLU A 255 1.63 18.72 -1.58
CA GLU A 255 1.46 20.03 -2.25
C GLU A 255 2.26 20.17 -3.56
#